data_4ebc57e8fe35ea67e91cbca3d715b22e
#
_entry.id   4ebc57e8fe35ea67e91cbca3d715b22e
#
_cell.length_a   1.000
_cell.length_b   1.000
_cell.length_c   1.000
_cell.angle_alpha   90.00
_cell.angle_beta   90.00
_cell.angle_gamma   90.00
#
_symmetry.space_group_name_H-M   'P 1'
#
loop_
_entity.id
_entity.type
_entity.pdbx_description
1 polymer ?
#
loop_
_entity_poly.entity_id
_entity_poly.type
_entity_poly.pdbx_seq_one_letter_code
_entity_poly.pdbx_strand_id
1 'polypeptide(L)'
;MVLTKIGDVSINRHSVKIMGILNLSPESFYKESIKINLNSISSYVKKLEKDGADIIDIGAMSTAPYLNTITSSQVEILRLKKAIKMIRNSCRLPLSVDTPRARVAEEAIMIGADAINDVCGLKYDPEMAPILSKYNIPVILGAYEKNPSSSLMAKSFSTKKILNDSITIAQKAGIKKTNIIIDPSIGFFRKKGNNPFFTKITKIPWYRRDIEIISNLKELTKLYFPICISLSNKSFLGKLMNLRINERRIPSLIMEVIAVMNGATVIRTHNVKETVLALDTLQLLS
;
A
#
# COMPACT_ATOMS: atom_id res chain seq x y z
N MET A 1 10.51 12.68 12.05
CA MET A 1 9.67 11.54 11.62
C MET A 1 9.58 10.54 12.75
N VAL A 2 8.41 9.96 12.98
CA VAL A 2 8.20 8.92 13.99
C VAL A 2 8.90 7.63 13.52
N LEU A 3 9.58 6.93 14.42
CA LEU A 3 10.10 5.58 14.17
C LEU A 3 8.94 4.60 14.26
N THR A 4 8.69 3.87 13.19
CA THR A 4 7.66 2.82 13.12
C THR A 4 8.33 1.46 12.89
N LYS A 5 7.71 0.37 13.38
CA LYS A 5 8.19 -1.00 13.12
C LYS A 5 7.05 -1.84 12.55
N ILE A 6 7.38 -2.73 11.61
CA ILE A 6 6.53 -3.85 11.17
C ILE A 6 7.33 -5.12 11.45
N GLY A 7 6.88 -5.94 12.40
CA GLY A 7 7.71 -7.01 12.93
C GLY A 7 9.05 -6.46 13.43
N ASP A 8 10.14 -7.06 12.96
CA ASP A 8 11.52 -6.65 13.31
C ASP A 8 12.05 -5.51 12.42
N VAL A 9 11.33 -5.14 11.35
CA VAL A 9 11.78 -4.13 10.39
C VAL A 9 11.47 -2.73 10.88
N SER A 10 12.52 -1.94 11.12
CA SER A 10 12.44 -0.53 11.50
C SER A 10 12.33 0.36 10.26
N ILE A 11 11.34 1.25 10.25
CA ILE A 11 11.08 2.21 9.17
C ILE A 11 11.45 3.60 9.68
N ASN A 12 12.45 4.20 9.07
CA ASN A 12 12.99 5.51 9.43
C ASN A 12 13.41 6.31 8.18
N ARG A 13 13.99 7.50 8.36
CA ARG A 13 14.45 8.36 7.24
C ARG A 13 15.71 7.88 6.53
N HIS A 14 16.52 7.07 7.21
CA HIS A 14 17.87 6.75 6.76
C HIS A 14 17.95 5.46 5.94
N SER A 15 16.85 4.68 5.92
CA SER A 15 16.80 3.40 5.21
C SER A 15 15.41 3.21 4.62
N VAL A 16 15.32 3.26 3.31
CA VAL A 16 14.10 2.93 2.58
C VAL A 16 13.85 1.44 2.67
N LYS A 17 12.60 1.05 2.91
CA LYS A 17 12.17 -0.35 3.00
C LYS A 17 11.39 -0.76 1.77
N ILE A 18 11.65 -1.97 1.31
CA ILE A 18 11.00 -2.55 0.12
C ILE A 18 9.91 -3.51 0.57
N MET A 19 8.69 -3.20 0.17
CA MET A 19 7.50 -4.02 0.44
C MET A 19 7.10 -4.75 -0.84
N GLY A 20 7.38 -6.04 -0.89
CA GLY A 20 7.06 -6.90 -2.03
C GLY A 20 5.58 -7.31 -2.05
N ILE A 21 4.92 -7.18 -3.20
CA ILE A 21 3.48 -7.45 -3.37
C ILE A 21 3.23 -8.93 -3.69
N LEU A 22 2.34 -9.57 -2.92
CA LEU A 22 1.80 -10.90 -3.20
C LEU A 22 0.28 -10.81 -3.36
N ASN A 23 -0.23 -11.03 -4.56
CA ASN A 23 -1.66 -11.06 -4.84
C ASN A 23 -2.18 -12.51 -4.87
N LEU A 24 -3.23 -12.77 -4.07
CA LEU A 24 -3.93 -14.06 -4.00
C LEU A 24 -5.24 -14.05 -4.79
N SER A 25 -5.68 -12.88 -5.27
CA SER A 25 -6.91 -12.78 -6.05
C SER A 25 -6.64 -13.13 -7.52
N PRO A 26 -7.40 -14.08 -8.11
CA PRO A 26 -7.25 -14.46 -9.52
C PRO A 26 -7.58 -13.30 -10.47
N GLU A 27 -8.32 -12.32 -9.96
CA GLU A 27 -8.78 -11.13 -10.68
C GLU A 27 -7.75 -10.00 -10.67
N SER A 28 -6.59 -10.19 -10.04
CA SER A 28 -5.55 -9.15 -9.94
C SER A 28 -5.04 -8.72 -11.32
N PHE A 29 -4.77 -7.42 -11.44
CA PHE A 29 -4.36 -6.79 -12.69
C PHE A 29 -2.98 -7.26 -13.18
N TYR A 30 -2.05 -7.53 -12.26
CA TYR A 30 -0.71 -7.99 -12.61
C TYR A 30 -0.60 -9.51 -12.43
N LYS A 31 -0.80 -10.26 -13.53
CA LYS A 31 -0.90 -11.73 -13.52
C LYS A 31 0.32 -12.45 -12.95
N GLU A 32 1.52 -11.89 -13.09
CA GLU A 32 2.75 -12.49 -12.57
C GLU A 32 2.81 -12.52 -11.03
N SER A 33 2.09 -11.60 -10.36
CA SER A 33 1.98 -11.57 -8.89
C SER A 33 0.84 -12.42 -8.35
N ILE A 34 0.01 -13.03 -9.22
CA ILE A 34 -1.11 -13.89 -8.81
C ILE A 34 -0.58 -15.27 -8.47
N LYS A 35 -0.70 -15.66 -7.22
CA LYS A 35 -0.30 -16.97 -6.72
C LYS A 35 -1.48 -17.65 -5.99
N ILE A 36 -2.11 -18.60 -6.66
CA ILE A 36 -3.28 -19.32 -6.15
C ILE A 36 -2.88 -20.72 -5.63
N ASN A 37 -1.83 -21.30 -6.22
CA ASN A 37 -1.31 -22.60 -5.80
C ASN A 37 -0.35 -22.43 -4.62
N LEU A 38 -0.52 -23.25 -3.58
CA LEU A 38 0.28 -23.19 -2.35
C LEU A 38 1.80 -23.31 -2.62
N ASN A 39 2.21 -24.24 -3.49
CA ASN A 39 3.64 -24.40 -3.85
C ASN A 39 4.20 -23.15 -4.54
N SER A 40 3.37 -22.46 -5.34
CA SER A 40 3.77 -21.22 -5.99
C SER A 40 3.88 -20.04 -5.01
N ILE A 41 3.14 -20.05 -3.90
CA ILE A 41 3.26 -19.04 -2.82
C ILE A 41 4.63 -19.17 -2.16
N SER A 42 5.00 -20.35 -1.67
CA SER A 42 6.30 -20.58 -1.01
C SER A 42 7.49 -20.20 -1.89
N SER A 43 7.49 -20.62 -3.16
CA SER A 43 8.58 -20.28 -4.08
C SER A 43 8.63 -18.77 -4.37
N TYR A 44 7.48 -18.11 -4.47
CA TYR A 44 7.42 -16.68 -4.75
C TYR A 44 7.88 -15.84 -3.55
N VAL A 45 7.47 -16.17 -2.32
CA VAL A 45 7.93 -15.41 -1.15
C VAL A 45 9.43 -15.58 -0.91
N LYS A 46 9.99 -16.79 -1.13
CA LYS A 46 11.45 -17.01 -1.11
C LYS A 46 12.16 -16.18 -2.19
N LYS A 47 11.52 -16.03 -3.36
CA LYS A 47 12.04 -15.15 -4.41
C LYS A 47 12.02 -13.69 -3.96
N LEU A 48 10.92 -13.18 -3.38
CA LEU A 48 10.84 -11.81 -2.86
C LEU A 48 11.91 -11.54 -1.81
N GLU A 49 12.13 -12.48 -0.88
CA GLU A 49 13.17 -12.40 0.15
C GLU A 49 14.58 -12.37 -0.49
N LYS A 50 14.87 -13.28 -1.42
CA LYS A 50 16.13 -13.30 -2.18
C LYS A 50 16.36 -12.04 -3.01
N ASP A 51 15.29 -11.48 -3.56
CA ASP A 51 15.34 -10.27 -4.37
C ASP A 51 15.53 -8.99 -3.51
N GLY A 52 15.49 -9.11 -2.17
CA GLY A 52 15.76 -8.03 -1.23
C GLY A 52 14.51 -7.32 -0.68
N ALA A 53 13.35 -7.97 -0.67
CA ALA A 53 12.21 -7.43 0.07
C ALA A 53 12.47 -7.43 1.58
N ASP A 54 12.08 -6.35 2.26
CA ASP A 54 12.08 -6.24 3.73
C ASP A 54 10.75 -6.72 4.33
N ILE A 55 9.64 -6.54 3.60
CA ILE A 55 8.27 -6.81 4.05
C ILE A 55 7.50 -7.43 2.88
N ILE A 56 6.56 -8.32 3.17
CA ILE A 56 5.61 -8.85 2.18
C ILE A 56 4.24 -8.25 2.45
N ASP A 57 3.58 -7.70 1.42
CA ASP A 57 2.19 -7.21 1.49
C ASP A 57 1.27 -8.13 0.70
N ILE A 58 0.28 -8.70 1.41
CA ILE A 58 -0.58 -9.76 0.87
C ILE A 58 -1.97 -9.20 0.62
N GLY A 59 -2.42 -9.23 -0.65
CA GLY A 59 -3.80 -8.90 -1.01
C GLY A 59 -4.60 -10.14 -1.43
N ALA A 60 -5.71 -10.42 -0.75
CA ALA A 60 -6.59 -11.54 -1.09
C ALA A 60 -7.85 -11.12 -1.87
N MET A 61 -8.07 -9.83 -2.01
CA MET A 61 -9.07 -9.18 -2.84
C MET A 61 -8.42 -7.99 -3.55
N SER A 62 -8.71 -7.76 -4.82
CA SER A 62 -8.22 -6.55 -5.49
C SER A 62 -9.08 -5.34 -5.13
N THR A 63 -8.46 -4.28 -4.62
CA THR A 63 -9.10 -2.99 -4.31
C THR A 63 -8.97 -1.98 -5.45
N ALA A 64 -8.37 -2.36 -6.58
CA ALA A 64 -8.17 -1.48 -7.73
C ALA A 64 -9.50 -0.90 -8.24
N PRO A 65 -9.67 0.42 -8.33
CA PRO A 65 -10.97 1.08 -8.58
C PRO A 65 -11.66 0.67 -9.87
N TYR A 66 -10.90 0.27 -10.88
CA TYR A 66 -11.40 -0.07 -12.22
C TYR A 66 -11.73 -1.56 -12.40
N LEU A 67 -11.50 -2.39 -11.37
CA LEU A 67 -11.83 -3.81 -11.40
C LEU A 67 -13.12 -4.08 -10.63
N ASN A 68 -13.92 -5.02 -11.12
CA ASN A 68 -15.08 -5.55 -10.39
C ASN A 68 -14.69 -6.87 -9.75
N THR A 69 -14.01 -6.79 -8.61
CA THR A 69 -13.31 -7.91 -7.97
C THR A 69 -13.71 -8.10 -6.51
N ILE A 70 -14.83 -7.48 -6.10
CA ILE A 70 -15.30 -7.62 -4.72
C ILE A 70 -15.69 -9.07 -4.47
N THR A 71 -15.04 -9.68 -3.49
CA THR A 71 -15.39 -11.00 -2.96
C THR A 71 -15.97 -10.86 -1.55
N SER A 72 -16.56 -11.94 -1.01
CA SER A 72 -17.02 -11.95 0.38
C SER A 72 -15.84 -11.96 1.35
N SER A 73 -16.05 -11.41 2.56
CA SER A 73 -15.04 -11.46 3.63
C SER A 73 -14.62 -12.89 3.97
N GLN A 74 -15.55 -13.85 3.87
CA GLN A 74 -15.30 -15.26 4.11
C GLN A 74 -14.27 -15.83 3.12
N VAL A 75 -14.43 -15.53 1.82
CA VAL A 75 -13.49 -15.98 0.77
C VAL A 75 -12.12 -15.32 0.96
N GLU A 76 -12.10 -14.04 1.28
CA GLU A 76 -10.88 -13.29 1.58
C GLU A 76 -10.10 -13.89 2.76
N ILE A 77 -10.79 -14.16 3.88
CA ILE A 77 -10.24 -14.83 5.07
C ILE A 77 -9.68 -16.21 4.74
N LEU A 78 -10.41 -17.03 3.99
CA LEU A 78 -9.95 -18.38 3.61
C LEU A 78 -8.69 -18.34 2.76
N ARG A 79 -8.59 -17.39 1.81
CA ARG A 79 -7.38 -17.19 1.00
C ARG A 79 -6.21 -16.79 1.88
N LEU A 80 -6.40 -15.83 2.80
CA LEU A 80 -5.36 -15.36 3.74
C LEU A 80 -4.90 -16.47 4.68
N LYS A 81 -5.82 -17.22 5.31
CA LYS A 81 -5.48 -18.32 6.23
C LYS A 81 -4.54 -19.34 5.58
N LYS A 82 -4.84 -19.75 4.36
CA LYS A 82 -4.00 -20.70 3.61
C LYS A 82 -2.62 -20.08 3.28
N ALA A 83 -2.61 -18.84 2.79
CA ALA A 83 -1.39 -18.19 2.35
C ALA A 83 -0.46 -17.85 3.53
N ILE A 84 -0.95 -17.22 4.60
CA ILE A 84 -0.14 -16.83 5.76
C ILE A 84 0.50 -18.05 6.40
N LYS A 85 -0.24 -19.16 6.58
CA LYS A 85 0.33 -20.42 7.09
C LYS A 85 1.49 -20.91 6.23
N MET A 86 1.34 -20.89 4.90
CA MET A 86 2.40 -21.33 3.97
C MET A 86 3.62 -20.38 4.02
N ILE A 87 3.39 -19.08 4.09
CA ILE A 87 4.45 -18.07 4.13
C ILE A 87 5.25 -18.23 5.43
N ARG A 88 4.60 -18.35 6.57
CA ARG A 88 5.26 -18.52 7.88
C ARG A 88 6.13 -19.77 7.97
N ASN A 89 5.78 -20.83 7.22
CA ASN A 89 6.59 -22.03 7.10
C ASN A 89 7.80 -21.87 6.15
N SER A 90 7.83 -20.82 5.32
CA SER A 90 8.80 -20.68 4.22
C SER A 90 9.66 -19.43 4.32
N CYS A 91 9.23 -18.39 5.04
CA CYS A 91 9.85 -17.07 5.05
C CYS A 91 9.62 -16.40 6.41
N ARG A 92 10.62 -15.65 6.90
CA ARG A 92 10.55 -14.91 8.17
C ARG A 92 10.24 -13.42 8.02
N LEU A 93 10.13 -12.93 6.78
CA LEU A 93 9.81 -11.52 6.56
C LEU A 93 8.49 -11.13 7.22
N PRO A 94 8.38 -9.91 7.76
CA PRO A 94 7.12 -9.38 8.27
C PRO A 94 6.03 -9.37 7.18
N LEU A 95 4.78 -9.62 7.60
CA LEU A 95 3.63 -9.68 6.72
C LEU A 95 2.68 -8.52 6.98
N SER A 96 2.43 -7.72 5.97
CA SER A 96 1.32 -6.78 5.89
C SER A 96 0.15 -7.41 5.14
N VAL A 97 -1.09 -7.12 5.54
CA VAL A 97 -2.29 -7.59 4.84
C VAL A 97 -3.07 -6.40 4.30
N ASP A 98 -3.25 -6.36 2.96
CA ASP A 98 -4.01 -5.32 2.24
C ASP A 98 -5.50 -5.67 2.30
N THR A 99 -6.22 -5.00 3.21
CA THR A 99 -7.68 -5.14 3.36
C THR A 99 -8.30 -3.90 3.99
N PRO A 100 -9.46 -3.40 3.46
CA PRO A 100 -10.24 -2.34 4.08
C PRO A 100 -11.31 -2.85 5.06
N ARG A 101 -11.33 -4.14 5.38
CA ARG A 101 -12.37 -4.80 6.17
C ARG A 101 -11.86 -5.22 7.53
N ALA A 102 -12.47 -4.69 8.59
CA ALA A 102 -12.08 -4.93 9.97
C ALA A 102 -12.07 -6.42 10.37
N ARG A 103 -13.12 -7.16 10.00
CA ARG A 103 -13.21 -8.62 10.26
C ARG A 103 -12.09 -9.39 9.59
N VAL A 104 -11.71 -9.03 8.37
CA VAL A 104 -10.61 -9.68 7.64
C VAL A 104 -9.28 -9.35 8.30
N ALA A 105 -9.10 -8.09 8.71
CA ALA A 105 -7.91 -7.63 9.42
C ALA A 105 -7.74 -8.38 10.75
N GLU A 106 -8.79 -8.50 11.57
CA GLU A 106 -8.75 -9.23 12.84
C GLU A 106 -8.33 -10.70 12.65
N GLU A 107 -8.94 -11.40 11.70
CA GLU A 107 -8.59 -12.78 11.38
C GLU A 107 -7.13 -12.88 10.87
N ALA A 108 -6.69 -11.93 10.05
CA ALA A 108 -5.31 -11.91 9.57
C ALA A 108 -4.30 -11.71 10.71
N ILE A 109 -4.58 -10.82 11.65
CA ILE A 109 -3.75 -10.58 12.85
C ILE A 109 -3.66 -11.84 13.69
N MET A 110 -4.79 -12.51 13.97
CA MET A 110 -4.83 -13.74 14.77
C MET A 110 -4.03 -14.90 14.16
N ILE A 111 -3.85 -14.91 12.85
CA ILE A 111 -3.08 -15.94 12.14
C ILE A 111 -1.64 -15.48 11.81
N GLY A 112 -1.21 -14.32 12.30
CA GLY A 112 0.18 -13.89 12.26
C GLY A 112 0.52 -12.80 11.25
N ALA A 113 -0.42 -11.93 10.86
CA ALA A 113 -0.07 -10.68 10.19
C ALA A 113 0.60 -9.71 11.18
N ASP A 114 1.65 -9.01 10.74
CA ASP A 114 2.42 -8.05 11.53
C ASP A 114 1.96 -6.61 11.31
N ALA A 115 1.21 -6.33 10.25
CA ALA A 115 0.64 -5.02 9.93
C ALA A 115 -0.61 -5.16 9.06
N ILE A 116 -1.41 -4.09 9.03
CA ILE A 116 -2.55 -3.97 8.11
C ILE A 116 -2.29 -2.80 7.16
N ASN A 117 -2.54 -3.02 5.87
CA ASN A 117 -2.54 -1.98 4.85
C ASN A 117 -4.00 -1.65 4.49
N ASP A 118 -4.50 -0.56 5.06
CA ASP A 118 -5.87 -0.11 4.83
C ASP A 118 -5.90 1.04 3.81
N VAL A 119 -6.19 0.70 2.56
CA VAL A 119 -6.34 1.66 1.45
C VAL A 119 -7.39 2.74 1.73
N CYS A 120 -8.32 2.48 2.63
CA CYS A 120 -9.41 3.40 3.02
C CYS A 120 -9.10 4.23 4.27
N GLY A 121 -7.93 4.09 4.90
CA GLY A 121 -7.48 4.93 5.98
C GLY A 121 -8.46 5.03 7.15
N LEU A 122 -9.02 3.91 7.59
CA LEU A 122 -9.96 3.75 8.71
C LEU A 122 -11.35 4.39 8.49
N LYS A 123 -11.69 4.76 7.25
CA LYS A 123 -12.94 5.48 6.94
C LYS A 123 -13.99 4.61 6.27
N TYR A 124 -13.65 3.39 5.86
CA TYR A 124 -14.60 2.47 5.22
C TYR A 124 -15.32 1.60 6.24
N ASP A 125 -14.58 0.96 7.13
CA ASP A 125 -15.10 0.06 8.16
C ASP A 125 -14.82 0.66 9.55
N PRO A 126 -15.83 1.09 10.31
CA PRO A 126 -15.64 1.76 11.61
C PRO A 126 -15.00 0.87 12.67
N GLU A 127 -15.11 -0.46 12.54
CA GLU A 127 -14.51 -1.41 13.47
C GLU A 127 -12.99 -1.58 13.25
N MET A 128 -12.44 -1.07 12.13
CA MET A 128 -11.01 -1.24 11.83
C MET A 128 -10.13 -0.58 12.90
N ALA A 129 -10.38 0.66 13.25
CA ALA A 129 -9.56 1.40 14.21
C ALA A 129 -9.57 0.78 15.62
N PRO A 130 -10.73 0.39 16.22
CA PRO A 130 -10.80 -0.36 17.47
C PRO A 130 -9.98 -1.67 17.46
N ILE A 131 -10.11 -2.46 16.39
CA ILE A 131 -9.37 -3.73 16.25
C ILE A 131 -7.86 -3.49 16.23
N LEU A 132 -7.38 -2.57 15.40
CA LEU A 132 -5.94 -2.28 15.31
C LEU A 132 -5.36 -1.75 16.63
N SER A 133 -6.14 -0.94 17.36
CA SER A 133 -5.78 -0.47 18.70
C SER A 133 -5.70 -1.61 19.71
N LYS A 134 -6.71 -2.48 19.75
CA LYS A 134 -6.79 -3.67 20.63
C LYS A 134 -5.55 -4.57 20.50
N TYR A 135 -5.13 -4.84 19.28
CA TYR A 135 -3.98 -5.71 19.00
C TYR A 135 -2.64 -4.97 18.93
N ASN A 136 -2.64 -3.64 19.08
CA ASN A 136 -1.45 -2.78 18.98
C ASN A 136 -0.66 -2.99 17.66
N ILE A 137 -1.37 -3.19 16.55
CA ILE A 137 -0.82 -3.51 15.22
C ILE A 137 -0.50 -2.23 14.43
N PRO A 138 0.64 -2.17 13.73
CA PRO A 138 0.95 -1.12 12.78
C PRO A 138 -0.03 -1.08 11.61
N VAL A 139 -0.33 0.13 11.12
CA VAL A 139 -1.25 0.34 10.00
C VAL A 139 -0.68 1.30 8.96
N ILE A 140 -0.87 0.95 7.69
CA ILE A 140 -0.66 1.86 6.56
C ILE A 140 -2.00 2.49 6.22
N LEU A 141 -2.09 3.81 6.40
CA LEU A 141 -3.31 4.59 6.20
C LEU A 141 -3.36 5.19 4.80
N GLY A 142 -4.21 4.63 3.95
CA GLY A 142 -4.46 5.18 2.62
C GLY A 142 -5.23 6.51 2.65
N ALA A 143 -4.89 7.41 1.74
CA ALA A 143 -5.66 8.64 1.54
C ALA A 143 -6.99 8.30 0.85
N TYR A 144 -8.05 8.22 1.63
CA TYR A 144 -9.39 7.89 1.16
C TYR A 144 -10.44 8.85 1.72
N GLU A 145 -11.41 9.20 0.88
CA GLU A 145 -12.59 9.98 1.27
C GLU A 145 -13.83 9.42 0.57
N LYS A 146 -14.78 8.95 1.38
CA LYS A 146 -16.01 8.30 0.88
C LYS A 146 -16.92 9.30 0.16
N ASN A 147 -17.09 10.47 0.75
CA ASN A 147 -17.97 11.55 0.26
C ASN A 147 -17.17 12.85 0.13
N PRO A 148 -16.29 12.97 -0.88
CA PRO A 148 -15.49 14.17 -1.03
C PRO A 148 -16.36 15.38 -1.28
N SER A 149 -16.20 16.42 -0.46
CA SER A 149 -16.85 17.71 -0.69
C SER A 149 -16.44 18.28 -2.05
N SER A 150 -17.28 19.10 -2.67
CA SER A 150 -16.99 19.74 -3.97
C SER A 150 -15.75 20.63 -3.93
N SER A 151 -15.32 21.06 -2.74
CA SER A 151 -14.11 21.83 -2.48
C SER A 151 -12.84 20.97 -2.33
N LEU A 152 -12.95 19.65 -2.24
CA LEU A 152 -11.79 18.76 -2.16
C LEU A 152 -11.11 18.73 -3.54
N MET A 153 -10.24 19.70 -3.72
CA MET A 153 -9.35 19.73 -4.87
C MET A 153 -8.28 18.68 -4.70
N ALA A 154 -7.93 17.99 -5.77
CA ALA A 154 -6.93 16.93 -5.77
C ALA A 154 -5.48 17.45 -5.72
N LYS A 155 -5.22 18.54 -5.02
CA LYS A 155 -3.90 19.07 -4.76
C LYS A 155 -3.24 18.33 -3.59
N SER A 156 -1.92 18.38 -3.50
CA SER A 156 -1.15 17.82 -2.38
C SER A 156 -1.70 18.22 -1.01
N PHE A 157 -2.18 19.45 -0.89
CA PHE A 157 -2.87 19.96 0.31
C PHE A 157 -4.13 19.14 0.68
N SER A 158 -4.96 18.76 -0.29
CA SER A 158 -6.16 17.94 -0.03
C SER A 158 -5.79 16.54 0.45
N THR A 159 -4.76 15.94 -0.14
CA THR A 159 -4.25 14.64 0.29
C THR A 159 -3.70 14.70 1.71
N LYS A 160 -2.96 15.77 2.05
CA LYS A 160 -2.47 16.00 3.41
C LYS A 160 -3.61 16.10 4.43
N LYS A 161 -4.69 16.83 4.10
CA LYS A 161 -5.88 16.93 4.95
C LYS A 161 -6.54 15.57 5.14
N ILE A 162 -6.78 14.84 4.06
CA ILE A 162 -7.39 13.49 4.10
C ILE A 162 -6.60 12.54 5.00
N LEU A 163 -5.26 12.55 4.88
CA LEU A 163 -4.39 11.73 5.72
C LEU A 163 -4.41 12.20 7.18
N ASN A 164 -4.42 13.50 7.43
CA ASN A 164 -4.51 14.04 8.80
C ASN A 164 -5.82 13.64 9.48
N ASP A 165 -6.93 13.58 8.74
CA ASP A 165 -8.21 13.09 9.25
C ASP A 165 -8.12 11.60 9.64
N SER A 166 -7.48 10.77 8.81
CA SER A 166 -7.20 9.35 9.12
C SER A 166 -6.30 9.18 10.34
N ILE A 167 -5.24 9.98 10.46
CA ILE A 167 -4.35 10.02 11.62
C ILE A 167 -5.14 10.39 12.88
N THR A 168 -6.04 11.35 12.79
CA THR A 168 -6.90 11.77 13.90
C THR A 168 -7.82 10.63 14.35
N ILE A 169 -8.41 9.90 13.42
CA ILE A 169 -9.25 8.71 13.70
C ILE A 169 -8.39 7.67 14.43
N ALA A 170 -7.20 7.34 13.89
CA ALA A 170 -6.29 6.39 14.49
C ALA A 170 -5.92 6.74 15.94
N GLN A 171 -5.53 7.99 16.18
CA GLN A 171 -5.14 8.46 17.52
C GLN A 171 -6.29 8.48 18.51
N LYS A 172 -7.50 8.88 18.08
CA LYS A 172 -8.71 8.83 18.92
C LYS A 172 -9.08 7.41 19.32
N ALA A 173 -8.83 6.43 18.46
CA ALA A 173 -9.03 5.01 18.76
C ALA A 173 -7.92 4.41 19.63
N GLY A 174 -6.86 5.16 19.98
CA GLY A 174 -5.75 4.68 20.80
C GLY A 174 -4.60 4.04 20.02
N ILE A 175 -4.58 4.11 18.68
CA ILE A 175 -3.46 3.63 17.88
C ILE A 175 -2.25 4.54 18.13
N LYS A 176 -1.12 3.94 18.54
CA LYS A 176 0.11 4.70 18.83
C LYS A 176 0.65 5.36 17.57
N LYS A 177 1.22 6.57 17.71
CA LYS A 177 1.90 7.25 16.60
C LYS A 177 2.97 6.38 15.94
N THR A 178 3.67 5.57 16.72
CA THR A 178 4.70 4.63 16.26
C THR A 178 4.15 3.45 15.44
N ASN A 179 2.84 3.30 15.35
CA ASN A 179 2.16 2.26 14.58
C ASN A 179 1.49 2.83 13.31
N ILE A 180 1.77 4.08 12.95
CA ILE A 180 1.13 4.73 11.79
C ILE A 180 2.15 4.96 10.68
N ILE A 181 1.80 4.49 9.49
CA ILE A 181 2.45 4.79 8.20
C ILE A 181 1.37 5.40 7.32
N ILE A 182 1.71 6.34 6.46
CA ILE A 182 0.74 7.00 5.56
C ILE A 182 1.00 6.66 4.11
N ASP A 183 -0.06 6.53 3.31
CA ASP A 183 0.01 6.30 1.85
C ASP A 183 -0.86 7.34 1.12
N PRO A 184 -0.31 8.12 0.18
CA PRO A 184 -1.07 9.09 -0.60
C PRO A 184 -2.07 8.47 -1.59
N SER A 185 -2.17 7.15 -1.67
CA SER A 185 -3.11 6.38 -2.50
C SER A 185 -3.03 6.73 -3.99
N ILE A 186 -1.83 6.64 -4.55
CA ILE A 186 -1.61 6.82 -6.00
C ILE A 186 -2.42 5.78 -6.77
N GLY A 187 -3.24 6.27 -7.70
CA GLY A 187 -4.10 5.41 -8.51
C GLY A 187 -5.49 5.14 -7.94
N PHE A 188 -5.83 5.64 -6.74
CA PHE A 188 -7.12 5.42 -6.07
C PHE A 188 -8.07 6.62 -6.11
N PHE A 189 -7.66 7.71 -6.72
CA PHE A 189 -8.55 8.84 -7.01
C PHE A 189 -9.07 8.69 -8.43
N ARG A 190 -10.39 8.60 -8.61
CA ARG A 190 -11.03 8.31 -9.92
C ARG A 190 -12.32 9.10 -10.11
N LYS A 191 -12.67 9.36 -11.37
CA LYS A 191 -13.99 9.94 -11.70
C LYS A 191 -15.11 8.93 -11.48
N LYS A 192 -14.85 7.64 -11.80
CA LYS A 192 -15.75 6.49 -11.62
C LYS A 192 -14.91 5.27 -11.20
N GLY A 193 -15.52 4.37 -10.47
CA GLY A 193 -14.93 3.10 -10.07
C GLY A 193 -15.99 2.01 -9.97
N ASN A 194 -15.56 0.75 -9.98
CA ASN A 194 -16.40 -0.45 -9.95
C ASN A 194 -16.47 -1.07 -8.53
N ASN A 195 -15.84 -0.43 -7.55
CA ASN A 195 -15.84 -0.83 -6.15
C ASN A 195 -15.83 0.43 -5.26
N PRO A 196 -16.11 0.34 -3.95
CA PRO A 196 -16.18 1.51 -3.07
C PRO A 196 -14.83 2.03 -2.55
N PHE A 197 -13.71 1.37 -2.87
CA PHE A 197 -12.40 1.64 -2.27
C PHE A 197 -11.60 2.71 -3.01
N PHE A 198 -12.26 3.78 -3.47
CA PHE A 198 -11.61 4.91 -4.13
C PHE A 198 -12.24 6.24 -3.72
N THR A 199 -11.48 7.30 -3.88
CA THR A 199 -11.97 8.67 -3.69
C THR A 199 -12.45 9.24 -5.02
N LYS A 200 -13.69 9.72 -5.06
CA LYS A 200 -14.25 10.33 -6.27
C LYS A 200 -13.64 11.71 -6.51
N ILE A 201 -13.18 11.95 -7.73
CA ILE A 201 -12.58 13.21 -8.15
C ILE A 201 -13.17 13.62 -9.50
N THR A 202 -13.57 14.89 -9.63
CA THR A 202 -14.27 15.37 -10.83
C THR A 202 -13.63 16.60 -11.47
N LYS A 203 -12.93 17.44 -10.69
CA LYS A 203 -12.44 18.76 -11.14
C LYS A 203 -11.13 18.70 -11.94
N ILE A 204 -10.29 17.71 -11.67
CA ILE A 204 -9.04 17.54 -12.40
C ILE A 204 -8.90 16.09 -12.88
N PRO A 205 -8.14 15.83 -13.94
CA PRO A 205 -7.81 14.48 -14.35
C PRO A 205 -7.04 13.74 -13.26
N TRP A 206 -7.51 12.53 -12.91
CA TRP A 206 -6.94 11.73 -11.84
C TRP A 206 -5.42 11.48 -11.99
N TYR A 207 -4.94 11.30 -13.22
CA TYR A 207 -3.51 11.10 -13.51
C TYR A 207 -2.66 12.35 -13.26
N ARG A 208 -3.23 13.56 -13.42
CA ARG A 208 -2.54 14.81 -13.05
C ARG A 208 -2.40 14.94 -11.54
N ARG A 209 -3.44 14.55 -10.78
CA ARG A 209 -3.35 14.47 -9.31
C ARG A 209 -2.23 13.51 -8.89
N ASP A 210 -2.13 12.33 -9.51
CA ASP A 210 -1.12 11.35 -9.16
C ASP A 210 0.30 11.90 -9.39
N ILE A 211 0.56 12.56 -10.52
CA ILE A 211 1.84 13.22 -10.81
C ILE A 211 2.11 14.35 -9.79
N GLU A 212 1.13 15.22 -9.54
CA GLU A 212 1.29 16.33 -8.60
C GLU A 212 1.69 15.85 -7.20
N ILE A 213 1.08 14.75 -6.72
CA ILE A 213 1.43 14.19 -5.41
C ILE A 213 2.86 13.65 -5.39
N ILE A 214 3.29 12.95 -6.43
CA ILE A 214 4.66 12.42 -6.51
C ILE A 214 5.67 13.58 -6.53
N SER A 215 5.43 14.61 -7.34
CA SER A 215 6.31 15.79 -7.46
C SER A 215 6.39 16.58 -6.15
N ASN A 216 5.31 16.62 -5.38
CA ASN A 216 5.21 17.39 -4.13
C ASN A 216 5.16 16.49 -2.88
N LEU A 217 5.69 15.26 -2.95
CA LEU A 217 5.62 14.29 -1.85
C LEU A 217 6.25 14.84 -0.55
N LYS A 218 7.26 15.73 -0.66
CA LYS A 218 7.87 16.45 0.46
C LYS A 218 6.86 17.16 1.35
N GLU A 219 5.72 17.62 0.82
CA GLU A 219 4.68 18.25 1.64
C GLU A 219 4.04 17.26 2.63
N LEU A 220 4.01 15.97 2.33
CA LEU A 220 3.50 14.94 3.23
C LEU A 220 4.49 14.61 4.35
N THR A 221 5.80 14.82 4.15
CA THR A 221 6.80 14.62 5.23
C THR A 221 6.57 15.54 6.42
N LYS A 222 5.86 16.67 6.22
CA LYS A 222 5.44 17.61 7.27
C LYS A 222 4.40 17.02 8.23
N LEU A 223 3.83 15.85 7.94
CA LEU A 223 3.00 15.09 8.87
C LEU A 223 3.84 14.27 9.88
N TYR A 224 5.15 14.15 9.64
CA TYR A 224 6.12 13.45 10.50
C TYR A 224 5.92 11.94 10.65
N PHE A 225 5.15 11.31 9.78
CA PHE A 225 4.99 9.85 9.69
C PHE A 225 5.81 9.26 8.54
N PRO A 226 6.18 7.97 8.58
CA PRO A 226 6.71 7.25 7.43
C PRO A 226 5.72 7.30 6.25
N ILE A 227 6.24 7.38 5.03
CA ILE A 227 5.43 7.42 3.81
C ILE A 227 5.66 6.13 3.04
N CYS A 228 4.59 5.34 2.91
CA CYS A 228 4.52 4.22 1.97
C CYS A 228 3.97 4.73 0.63
N ILE A 229 4.55 4.30 -0.48
CA ILE A 229 4.04 4.64 -1.80
C ILE A 229 4.12 3.44 -2.75
N SER A 230 3.07 3.25 -3.54
CA SER A 230 3.01 2.20 -4.55
C SER A 230 2.91 2.82 -5.95
N LEU A 231 3.97 2.68 -6.75
CA LEU A 231 4.07 3.25 -8.11
C LEU A 231 4.20 2.18 -9.20
N SER A 232 4.45 0.94 -8.80
CA SER A 232 4.66 -0.19 -9.69
C SER A 232 3.46 -0.42 -10.60
N ASN A 233 3.68 -0.36 -11.91
CA ASN A 233 2.74 -0.64 -12.99
C ASN A 233 1.45 0.22 -12.98
N LYS A 234 1.48 1.39 -12.32
CA LYS A 234 0.28 2.24 -12.17
C LYS A 234 -0.28 2.74 -13.50
N SER A 235 -1.60 2.84 -13.54
CA SER A 235 -2.37 3.18 -14.75
C SER A 235 -2.12 4.59 -15.26
N PHE A 236 -1.66 5.55 -14.43
CA PHE A 236 -1.32 6.89 -14.89
C PHE A 236 -0.14 6.88 -15.87
N LEU A 237 0.84 5.98 -15.71
CA LEU A 237 1.95 5.78 -16.65
C LEU A 237 1.44 5.31 -18.02
N GLY A 238 0.52 4.31 -18.01
CA GLY A 238 -0.11 3.86 -19.23
C GLY A 238 -0.92 4.95 -19.93
N LYS A 239 -1.63 5.80 -19.15
CA LYS A 239 -2.46 6.88 -19.71
C LYS A 239 -1.63 8.01 -20.32
N LEU A 240 -0.53 8.41 -19.66
CA LEU A 240 0.28 9.55 -20.07
C LEU A 240 1.29 9.21 -21.17
N MET A 241 1.82 7.99 -21.14
CA MET A 241 2.87 7.54 -22.07
C MET A 241 2.37 6.53 -23.11
N ASN A 242 1.05 6.25 -23.13
CA ASN A 242 0.44 5.25 -24.01
C ASN A 242 1.07 3.86 -23.88
N LEU A 243 1.41 3.42 -22.66
CA LEU A 243 2.11 2.18 -22.37
C LEU A 243 1.16 1.05 -21.96
N ARG A 244 1.36 -0.13 -22.53
CA ARG A 244 0.78 -1.38 -22.02
C ARG A 244 1.39 -1.70 -20.65
N ILE A 245 0.77 -2.59 -19.86
CA ILE A 245 1.18 -2.84 -18.49
C ILE A 245 2.61 -3.38 -18.36
N ASN A 246 3.01 -4.25 -19.26
CA ASN A 246 4.36 -4.84 -19.32
C ASN A 246 5.46 -3.84 -19.72
N GLU A 247 5.08 -2.69 -20.27
CA GLU A 247 6.00 -1.61 -20.69
C GLU A 247 6.22 -0.58 -19.58
N ARG A 248 5.46 -0.65 -18.47
CA ARG A 248 5.50 0.34 -17.37
C ARG A 248 6.62 0.11 -16.36
N ARG A 249 7.42 -0.94 -16.51
CA ARG A 249 8.45 -1.33 -15.53
C ARG A 249 9.49 -0.23 -15.33
N ILE A 250 10.17 0.22 -16.38
CA ILE A 250 11.19 1.28 -16.32
C ILE A 250 10.59 2.60 -15.80
N PRO A 251 9.49 3.12 -16.38
CA PRO A 251 8.86 4.33 -15.82
C PRO A 251 8.46 4.20 -14.34
N SER A 252 8.04 3.02 -13.90
CA SER A 252 7.75 2.78 -12.48
C SER A 252 8.98 2.95 -11.59
N LEU A 253 10.11 2.35 -11.98
CA LEU A 253 11.37 2.46 -11.24
C LEU A 253 11.86 3.92 -11.14
N ILE A 254 11.78 4.67 -12.22
CA ILE A 254 12.13 6.10 -12.22
C ILE A 254 11.26 6.86 -11.21
N MET A 255 9.93 6.60 -11.21
CA MET A 255 9.01 7.25 -10.27
C MET A 255 9.24 6.81 -8.82
N GLU A 256 9.64 5.56 -8.58
CA GLU A 256 10.00 5.06 -7.24
C GLU A 256 11.25 5.77 -6.70
N VAL A 257 12.30 5.94 -7.51
CA VAL A 257 13.50 6.72 -7.15
C VAL A 257 13.14 8.17 -6.83
N ILE A 258 12.36 8.84 -7.71
CA ILE A 258 11.89 10.22 -7.47
C ILE A 258 11.08 10.32 -6.16
N ALA A 259 10.24 9.34 -5.87
CA ALA A 259 9.47 9.32 -4.63
C ALA A 259 10.38 9.21 -3.38
N VAL A 260 11.43 8.40 -3.44
CA VAL A 260 12.44 8.28 -2.37
C VAL A 260 13.16 9.61 -2.17
N MET A 261 13.65 10.24 -3.24
CA MET A 261 14.27 11.58 -3.18
C MET A 261 13.32 12.64 -2.59
N ASN A 262 12.02 12.44 -2.72
CA ASN A 262 10.97 13.30 -2.16
C ASN A 262 10.44 12.84 -0.79
N GLY A 263 11.08 11.85 -0.15
CA GLY A 263 10.84 11.47 1.25
C GLY A 263 9.97 10.25 1.48
N ALA A 264 9.72 9.41 0.46
CA ALA A 264 9.15 8.08 0.67
C ALA A 264 10.14 7.21 1.47
N THR A 265 9.61 6.41 2.39
CA THR A 265 10.39 5.53 3.27
C THR A 265 10.04 4.05 3.11
N VAL A 266 8.93 3.76 2.44
CA VAL A 266 8.53 2.41 2.05
C VAL A 266 8.09 2.43 0.59
N ILE A 267 8.71 1.60 -0.23
CA ILE A 267 8.31 1.39 -1.63
C ILE A 267 7.59 0.05 -1.75
N ARG A 268 6.29 0.12 -2.06
CA ARG A 268 5.46 -1.07 -2.31
C ARG A 268 5.47 -1.40 -3.80
N THR A 269 6.09 -2.52 -4.18
CA THR A 269 6.39 -2.83 -5.58
C THR A 269 6.20 -4.31 -5.94
N HIS A 270 5.94 -4.58 -7.25
CA HIS A 270 6.01 -5.92 -7.82
C HIS A 270 7.44 -6.28 -8.31
N ASN A 271 8.30 -5.26 -8.52
CA ASN A 271 9.62 -5.39 -9.14
C ASN A 271 10.71 -5.25 -8.10
N VAL A 272 10.68 -6.10 -7.05
CA VAL A 272 11.56 -5.99 -5.87
C VAL A 272 13.03 -5.87 -6.26
N LYS A 273 13.55 -6.82 -7.04
CA LYS A 273 14.97 -6.84 -7.44
C LYS A 273 15.41 -5.56 -8.13
N GLU A 274 14.62 -5.09 -9.09
CA GLU A 274 14.93 -3.89 -9.86
C GLU A 274 14.80 -2.63 -9.01
N THR A 275 13.82 -2.59 -8.09
CA THR A 275 13.66 -1.48 -7.15
C THR A 275 14.86 -1.41 -6.20
N VAL A 276 15.32 -2.54 -5.66
CA VAL A 276 16.53 -2.60 -4.82
C VAL A 276 17.73 -2.06 -5.58
N LEU A 277 18.02 -2.58 -6.79
CA LEU A 277 19.14 -2.11 -7.61
C LEU A 277 19.08 -0.61 -7.92
N ALA A 278 17.89 -0.08 -8.20
CA ALA A 278 17.71 1.34 -8.47
C ALA A 278 17.98 2.20 -7.23
N LEU A 279 17.58 1.75 -6.04
CA LEU A 279 17.80 2.46 -4.78
C LEU A 279 19.24 2.33 -4.29
N ASP A 280 19.88 1.18 -4.47
CA ASP A 280 21.31 1.00 -4.20
C ASP A 280 22.16 1.95 -5.07
N THR A 281 21.77 2.07 -6.35
CA THR A 281 22.39 3.04 -7.28
C THR A 281 22.22 4.48 -6.78
N LEU A 282 21.03 4.84 -6.26
CA LEU A 282 20.80 6.17 -5.69
C LEU A 282 21.70 6.43 -4.47
N GLN A 283 21.95 5.41 -3.64
CA GLN A 283 22.82 5.55 -2.46
C GLN A 283 24.28 5.85 -2.80
N LEU A 284 24.74 5.52 -4.01
CA LEU A 284 26.11 5.90 -4.46
C LEU A 284 26.28 7.41 -4.60
N LEU A 285 25.17 8.18 -4.63
CA LEU A 285 25.16 9.64 -4.79
C LEU A 285 24.92 10.39 -3.46
N SER A 286 24.82 9.65 -2.33
CA SER A 286 24.42 10.21 -1.02
C SER A 286 25.62 10.41 -0.11
#